data_99e9eb47a9711a9f2b744ee71979f517
#
_entry.id   99e9eb47a9711a9f2b744ee71979f517
#
_cell.length_a   1.000
_cell.length_b   1.000
_cell.length_c   1.000
_cell.angle_alpha   90.00
_cell.angle_beta   90.00
_cell.angle_gamma   90.00
#
_symmetry.space_group_name_H-M   'P 1'
#
loop_
_entity.id
_entity.type
_entity.pdbx_description
1 polymer ?
#
loop_
_entity_poly.entity_id
_entity_poly.type
_entity_poly.pdbx_seq_one_letter_code
_entity_poly.pdbx_strand_id
1 'polypeptide(L)'
;MKELPTQLHNAMIDGLTMLLTLRLSGSPAADTVAATAQTWSRVLAHGRAWDEARDVPRFQTAFMVLANEMSRWPSPKDFLDNLPPPPEPLKLEHRYRPSADEKARGKAVLKQIQSAVNAILNGKNIN
;
A
#
# COMPACT_ATOMS: atom_id res chain seq x y z
N MET A 1 -22.28 4.61 -13.90
CA MET A 1 -20.83 4.68 -14.05
C MET A 1 -20.18 4.70 -12.66
N LYS A 2 -19.24 3.82 -12.45
CA LYS A 2 -18.58 3.74 -11.14
C LYS A 2 -17.61 4.90 -10.97
N GLU A 3 -17.66 5.50 -9.80
CA GLU A 3 -16.69 6.49 -9.40
C GLU A 3 -15.73 5.87 -8.40
N LEU A 4 -14.60 6.53 -8.19
CA LEU A 4 -13.70 6.08 -7.13
C LEU A 4 -14.38 6.21 -5.78
N PRO A 5 -14.19 5.23 -4.89
CA PRO A 5 -14.62 5.39 -3.51
C PRO A 5 -14.03 6.67 -2.91
N THR A 6 -14.76 7.28 -2.00
CA THR A 6 -14.42 8.60 -1.46
C THR A 6 -12.99 8.67 -0.92
N GLN A 7 -12.58 7.68 -0.15
CA GLN A 7 -11.24 7.70 0.44
C GLN A 7 -10.14 7.54 -0.61
N LEU A 8 -10.40 6.78 -1.66
CA LEU A 8 -9.46 6.65 -2.77
C LEU A 8 -9.40 7.94 -3.59
N HIS A 9 -10.55 8.57 -3.81
CA HIS A 9 -10.57 9.87 -4.45
C HIS A 9 -9.73 10.88 -3.65
N ASN A 10 -9.91 10.92 -2.35
CA ASN A 10 -9.14 11.82 -1.49
C ASN A 10 -7.65 11.50 -1.52
N ALA A 11 -7.28 10.23 -1.50
CA ALA A 11 -5.88 9.81 -1.60
C ALA A 11 -5.29 10.24 -2.95
N MET A 12 -6.06 10.13 -4.02
CA MET A 12 -5.64 10.59 -5.34
C MET A 12 -5.42 12.10 -5.34
N ILE A 13 -6.36 12.87 -4.80
CA ILE A 13 -6.24 14.32 -4.72
C ILE A 13 -5.01 14.72 -3.91
N ASP A 14 -4.79 14.07 -2.76
CA ASP A 14 -3.62 14.33 -1.94
C ASP A 14 -2.33 14.06 -2.70
N GLY A 15 -2.28 12.94 -3.43
CA GLY A 15 -1.13 12.59 -4.24
C GLY A 15 -0.88 13.57 -5.36
N LEU A 16 -1.92 13.94 -6.09
CA LEU A 16 -1.79 14.93 -7.18
C LEU A 16 -1.36 16.29 -6.63
N THR A 17 -1.89 16.68 -5.47
CA THR A 17 -1.49 17.93 -4.81
C THR A 17 0.00 17.90 -4.46
N MET A 18 0.48 16.78 -3.92
CA MET A 18 1.89 16.62 -3.63
C MET A 18 2.73 16.77 -4.90
N LEU A 19 2.33 16.12 -5.99
CA LEU A 19 3.05 16.22 -7.25
C LEU A 19 3.07 17.66 -7.78
N LEU A 20 1.99 18.42 -7.58
CA LEU A 20 1.95 19.82 -7.98
C LEU A 20 3.01 20.66 -7.26
N THR A 21 3.27 20.36 -5.99
CA THR A 21 4.27 21.10 -5.22
C THR A 21 5.69 20.87 -5.73
N LEU A 22 5.91 19.78 -6.44
CA LEU A 22 7.23 19.45 -6.99
C LEU A 22 7.54 20.20 -8.29
N ARG A 23 6.54 20.84 -8.87
CA ARG A 23 6.67 21.61 -10.11
C ARG A 23 7.30 20.81 -11.24
N LEU A 24 6.80 19.59 -11.42
CA LEU A 24 7.30 18.72 -12.46
C LEU A 24 7.02 19.29 -13.85
N SER A 25 7.87 18.97 -14.81
CA SER A 25 7.65 19.37 -16.18
C SER A 25 6.32 18.80 -16.68
N GLY A 26 5.52 19.63 -17.33
CA GLY A 26 4.21 19.22 -17.82
C GLY A 26 3.11 19.25 -16.78
N SER A 27 3.37 19.81 -15.59
CA SER A 27 2.34 19.97 -14.58
C SER A 27 1.18 20.80 -15.12
N PRO A 28 -0.07 20.48 -14.74
CA PRO A 28 -1.22 21.23 -15.24
C PRO A 28 -1.21 22.67 -14.73
N ALA A 29 -1.73 23.57 -15.55
CA ALA A 29 -1.94 24.94 -15.13
C ALA A 29 -3.03 24.99 -14.05
N ALA A 30 -2.97 26.01 -13.20
CA ALA A 30 -3.85 26.11 -12.05
C ALA A 30 -5.33 26.00 -12.43
N ASP A 31 -5.71 26.56 -13.57
CA ASP A 31 -7.11 26.56 -14.02
C ASP A 31 -7.54 25.22 -14.61
N THR A 32 -6.61 24.28 -14.83
CA THR A 32 -6.93 22.97 -15.37
C THR A 32 -6.74 21.84 -14.36
N VAL A 33 -6.36 22.15 -13.13
CA VAL A 33 -6.11 21.13 -12.11
C VAL A 33 -7.37 20.32 -11.83
N ALA A 34 -8.52 20.99 -11.70
CA ALA A 34 -9.77 20.28 -11.42
C ALA A 34 -10.13 19.32 -12.55
N ALA A 35 -9.96 19.74 -13.79
CA ALA A 35 -10.23 18.87 -14.94
C ALA A 35 -9.23 17.68 -14.98
N THR A 36 -8.00 17.94 -14.64
CA THR A 36 -6.97 16.89 -14.56
C THR A 36 -7.37 15.84 -13.53
N ALA A 37 -7.78 16.28 -12.34
CA ALA A 37 -8.22 15.38 -11.29
C ALA A 37 -9.43 14.55 -11.70
N GLN A 38 -10.39 15.17 -12.38
CA GLN A 38 -11.56 14.46 -12.87
C GLN A 38 -11.17 13.38 -13.89
N THR A 39 -10.28 13.72 -14.79
CA THR A 39 -9.80 12.75 -15.80
C THR A 39 -9.11 11.56 -15.12
N TRP A 40 -8.26 11.83 -14.14
CA TRP A 40 -7.61 10.78 -13.38
C TRP A 40 -8.65 9.90 -12.69
N SER A 41 -9.65 10.51 -12.06
CA SER A 41 -10.69 9.76 -11.37
C SER A 41 -11.42 8.83 -12.32
N ARG A 42 -11.78 9.32 -13.51
CA ARG A 42 -12.46 8.52 -14.52
C ARG A 42 -11.61 7.35 -15.00
N VAL A 43 -10.36 7.63 -15.30
CA VAL A 43 -9.46 6.59 -15.81
C VAL A 43 -9.23 5.52 -14.76
N LEU A 44 -8.99 5.92 -13.51
CA LEU A 44 -8.74 4.96 -12.44
C LEU A 44 -9.98 4.14 -12.10
N ALA A 45 -11.16 4.74 -12.18
CA ALA A 45 -12.40 4.03 -11.88
C ALA A 45 -12.81 3.06 -12.99
N HIS A 46 -12.33 3.30 -14.21
CA HIS A 46 -12.79 2.55 -15.37
C HIS A 46 -12.34 1.09 -15.31
N GLY A 47 -13.32 0.18 -15.32
CA GLY A 47 -13.04 -1.24 -15.43
C GLY A 47 -12.36 -1.87 -14.23
N ARG A 48 -12.32 -1.19 -13.09
CA ARG A 48 -11.64 -1.68 -11.90
C ARG A 48 -12.54 -1.71 -10.70
N ALA A 49 -12.29 -2.65 -9.81
CA ALA A 49 -12.95 -2.74 -8.52
C ALA A 49 -11.95 -2.34 -7.45
N TRP A 50 -12.24 -1.28 -6.73
CA TRP A 50 -11.37 -0.76 -5.68
C TRP A 50 -11.97 -1.04 -4.30
N ASP A 51 -11.09 -1.22 -3.34
CA ASP A 51 -11.45 -1.38 -1.94
C ASP A 51 -10.72 -0.31 -1.13
N GLU A 52 -11.46 0.50 -0.38
CA GLU A 52 -10.86 1.64 0.31
C GLU A 52 -9.78 1.21 1.29
N ALA A 53 -10.09 0.24 2.15
CA ALA A 53 -9.13 -0.18 3.16
C ALA A 53 -7.88 -0.80 2.56
N ARG A 54 -8.06 -1.59 1.50
CA ARG A 54 -6.94 -2.27 0.83
C ARG A 54 -6.11 -1.29 0.01
N ASP A 55 -6.76 -0.37 -0.68
CA ASP A 55 -6.13 0.36 -1.78
C ASP A 55 -5.64 1.75 -1.41
N VAL A 56 -6.12 2.36 -0.31
CA VAL A 56 -5.61 3.67 0.12
C VAL A 56 -4.09 3.62 0.34
N PRO A 57 -3.54 2.65 1.09
CA PRO A 57 -2.08 2.58 1.24
C PRO A 57 -1.36 2.35 -0.09
N ARG A 58 -1.97 1.60 -1.00
CA ARG A 58 -1.39 1.36 -2.32
C ARG A 58 -1.31 2.64 -3.13
N PHE A 59 -2.35 3.47 -3.09
CA PHE A 59 -2.35 4.77 -3.74
C PHE A 59 -1.24 5.66 -3.18
N GLN A 60 -1.15 5.72 -1.85
CA GLN A 60 -0.13 6.53 -1.19
C GLN A 60 1.27 6.10 -1.60
N THR A 61 1.53 4.81 -1.63
CA THR A 61 2.82 4.28 -2.05
C THR A 61 3.12 4.62 -3.50
N ALA A 62 2.14 4.44 -4.39
CA ALA A 62 2.34 4.73 -5.81
C ALA A 62 2.68 6.20 -6.03
N PHE A 63 1.96 7.11 -5.38
CA PHE A 63 2.26 8.54 -5.52
C PHE A 63 3.64 8.89 -4.98
N MET A 64 4.05 8.25 -3.89
CA MET A 64 5.39 8.46 -3.35
C MET A 64 6.48 7.98 -4.33
N VAL A 65 6.25 6.84 -4.97
CA VAL A 65 7.16 6.34 -6.00
C VAL A 65 7.25 7.34 -7.15
N LEU A 66 6.10 7.83 -7.62
CA LEU A 66 6.07 8.81 -8.70
C LEU A 66 6.82 10.08 -8.31
N ALA A 67 6.62 10.55 -7.08
CA ALA A 67 7.29 11.74 -6.58
C ALA A 67 8.81 11.57 -6.55
N ASN A 68 9.29 10.37 -6.26
CA ASN A 68 10.71 10.09 -6.17
C ASN A 68 11.36 9.83 -7.53
N GLU A 69 10.62 9.28 -8.46
CA GLU A 69 11.23 8.78 -9.69
C GLU A 69 10.90 9.58 -10.94
N MET A 70 9.84 10.39 -10.92
CA MET A 70 9.43 11.13 -12.10
C MET A 70 10.00 12.53 -12.10
N SER A 71 10.50 12.96 -13.24
CA SER A 71 10.93 14.34 -13.46
C SER A 71 9.89 15.15 -14.24
N ARG A 72 8.84 14.49 -14.69
CA ARG A 72 7.75 15.10 -15.44
C ARG A 72 6.42 14.66 -14.83
N TRP A 73 5.37 15.38 -15.18
CA TRP A 73 4.03 15.07 -14.69
C TRP A 73 3.62 13.68 -15.19
N PRO A 74 3.26 12.76 -14.29
CA PRO A 74 2.87 11.41 -14.69
C PRO A 74 1.45 11.35 -15.24
N SER A 75 1.19 10.33 -16.03
CA SER A 75 -0.16 10.01 -16.46
C SER A 75 -0.80 9.01 -15.50
N PRO A 76 -2.13 8.82 -15.57
CA PRO A 76 -2.76 7.73 -14.81
C PRO A 76 -2.14 6.36 -15.10
N LYS A 77 -1.69 6.14 -16.33
CA LYS A 77 -1.01 4.89 -16.67
C LYS A 77 0.29 4.73 -15.90
N ASP A 78 1.07 5.80 -15.78
CA ASP A 78 2.30 5.77 -14.97
C ASP A 78 2.00 5.41 -13.53
N PHE A 79 0.92 5.97 -12.99
CA PHE A 79 0.47 5.65 -11.64
C PHE A 79 0.13 4.16 -11.51
N LEU A 80 -0.66 3.64 -12.44
CA LEU A 80 -1.06 2.24 -12.39
C LEU A 80 0.13 1.29 -12.54
N ASP A 81 1.09 1.66 -13.37
CA ASP A 81 2.30 0.86 -13.56
C ASP A 81 3.15 0.79 -12.29
N ASN A 82 3.04 1.79 -11.43
CA ASN A 82 3.78 1.86 -10.17
C ASN A 82 2.94 1.51 -8.96
N LEU A 83 1.70 1.10 -9.17
CA LEU A 83 0.82 0.69 -8.07
C LEU A 83 1.29 -0.67 -7.55
N PRO A 84 1.63 -0.78 -6.26
CA PRO A 84 2.07 -2.06 -5.73
C PRO A 84 0.94 -3.10 -5.77
N PRO A 85 1.29 -4.38 -5.80
CA PRO A 85 0.26 -5.42 -5.81
C PRO A 85 -0.56 -5.36 -4.52
N PRO A 86 -1.84 -5.74 -4.58
CA PRO A 86 -2.66 -5.75 -3.39
C PRO A 86 -2.16 -6.79 -2.40
N PRO A 87 -2.27 -6.52 -1.09
CA PRO A 87 -1.98 -7.54 -0.10
C PRO A 87 -2.97 -8.70 -0.24
N GLU A 88 -2.56 -9.88 0.14
CA GLU A 88 -3.40 -11.06 0.09
C GLU A 88 -3.74 -11.50 1.50
N PRO A 89 -4.68 -10.82 2.17
CA PRO A 89 -4.90 -11.07 3.58
C PRO A 89 -5.47 -12.45 3.85
N LEU A 90 -6.60 -12.76 3.28
CA LEU A 90 -7.29 -14.01 3.60
C LEU A 90 -6.84 -15.17 2.73
N LYS A 91 -6.49 -14.89 1.50
CA LYS A 91 -6.04 -15.93 0.58
C LYS A 91 -4.70 -16.50 1.00
N LEU A 92 -3.90 -15.72 1.68
CA LEU A 92 -2.63 -16.21 2.21
C LEU A 92 -2.84 -17.36 3.18
N GLU A 93 -3.89 -17.30 4.00
CA GLU A 93 -4.19 -18.37 4.91
C GLU A 93 -4.50 -19.67 4.19
N HIS A 94 -5.12 -19.59 3.03
CA HIS A 94 -5.46 -20.76 2.23
C HIS A 94 -4.31 -21.22 1.37
N ARG A 95 -3.56 -20.31 0.82
CA ARG A 95 -2.43 -20.64 -0.05
C ARG A 95 -1.19 -20.99 0.72
N TYR A 96 -0.98 -20.27 1.80
CA TYR A 96 0.14 -20.47 2.67
C TYR A 96 -0.37 -21.07 3.96
N ARG A 97 -0.76 -22.32 3.87
CA ARG A 97 -1.00 -23.10 5.06
C ARG A 97 0.32 -23.72 5.44
N PRO A 98 0.90 -23.35 6.59
CA PRO A 98 2.12 -24.01 7.02
C PRO A 98 1.88 -25.51 7.06
N SER A 99 2.84 -26.26 6.59
CA SER A 99 2.80 -27.70 6.76
C SER A 99 2.83 -28.03 8.25
N ALA A 100 2.50 -29.26 8.60
CA ALA A 100 2.62 -29.71 9.98
C ALA A 100 4.02 -29.45 10.54
N ASP A 101 5.03 -29.65 9.71
CA ASP A 101 6.42 -29.42 10.11
C ASP A 101 6.70 -27.95 10.37
N GLU A 102 6.15 -27.06 9.56
CA GLU A 102 6.35 -25.63 9.77
C GLU A 102 5.67 -25.16 11.03
N LYS A 103 4.48 -25.67 11.30
CA LYS A 103 3.77 -25.35 12.54
C LYS A 103 4.52 -25.87 13.74
N ALA A 104 5.02 -27.09 13.65
CA ALA A 104 5.78 -27.70 14.73
C ALA A 104 7.05 -26.89 15.00
N ARG A 105 7.74 -26.49 13.95
CA ARG A 105 8.94 -25.67 14.11
C ARG A 105 8.63 -24.31 14.71
N GLY A 106 7.53 -23.66 14.27
CA GLY A 106 7.12 -22.40 14.83
C GLY A 106 6.82 -22.51 16.31
N LYS A 107 6.08 -23.54 16.69
CA LYS A 107 5.76 -23.80 18.10
C LYS A 107 7.00 -24.13 18.91
N ALA A 108 7.91 -24.92 18.34
CA ALA A 108 9.15 -25.28 19.01
C ALA A 108 10.02 -24.05 19.25
N VAL A 109 10.11 -23.16 18.27
CA VAL A 109 10.88 -21.93 18.41
C VAL A 109 10.28 -21.05 19.50
N LEU A 110 8.95 -20.86 19.48
CA LEU A 110 8.27 -20.08 20.50
C LEU A 110 8.48 -20.66 21.89
N LYS A 111 8.42 -21.99 22.01
CA LYS A 111 8.63 -22.67 23.26
C LYS A 111 10.06 -22.48 23.76
N GLN A 112 11.04 -22.54 22.87
CA GLN A 112 12.42 -22.31 23.21
C GLN A 112 12.65 -20.87 23.69
N ILE A 113 12.05 -19.90 22.99
CA ILE A 113 12.15 -18.51 23.37
C ILE A 113 11.54 -18.30 24.75
N GLN A 114 10.38 -18.88 24.97
CA GLN A 114 9.68 -18.77 26.24
C GLN A 114 10.47 -19.41 27.37
N SER A 115 11.06 -20.57 27.11
CA SER A 115 11.91 -21.25 28.10
C SER A 115 13.16 -20.42 28.41
N ALA A 116 13.74 -19.81 27.40
CA ALA A 116 14.91 -18.95 27.60
C ALA A 116 14.56 -17.73 28.43
N VAL A 117 13.40 -17.12 28.14
CA VAL A 117 12.93 -15.97 28.92
C VAL A 117 12.66 -16.38 30.37
N ASN A 118 12.00 -17.50 30.56
CA ASN A 118 11.72 -18.00 31.91
C ASN A 118 13.01 -18.31 32.66
N ALA A 119 13.99 -18.88 31.99
CA ALA A 119 15.28 -19.17 32.61
C ALA A 119 15.97 -17.86 33.05
N ILE A 120 15.88 -16.82 32.22
CA ILE A 120 16.43 -15.53 32.56
C ILE A 120 15.71 -14.95 33.78
N LEU A 121 14.37 -15.01 33.76
CA LEU A 121 13.57 -14.46 34.86
C LEU A 121 13.76 -15.25 36.14
N ASN A 122 13.91 -16.56 36.02
CA ASN A 122 14.03 -17.43 37.19
C ASN A 122 15.46 -17.81 37.53
N GLY A 123 16.39 -17.47 36.63
CA GLY A 123 17.80 -17.82 36.82
C GLY A 123 18.38 -17.27 38.08
N LYS A 124 17.89 -16.14 38.52
CA LYS A 124 18.30 -15.54 39.77
C LYS A 124 17.89 -16.38 40.98
N ASN A 125 16.80 -17.10 40.81
CA ASN A 125 16.30 -17.94 41.90
C ASN A 125 17.02 -19.26 41.96
N ILE A 126 17.58 -19.68 40.86
CA ILE A 126 18.33 -20.93 40.76
C ILE A 126 19.73 -20.74 41.32
N ASN A 127 20.26 -19.59 41.14
CA ASN A 127 21.58 -19.25 41.61
C ASN A 127 21.53 -18.71 43.04
#